data_4540ed7192cfa34cc8ab7dbb87bf4e99
#
_entry.id   4540ed7192cfa34cc8ab7dbb87bf4e99
#
_cell.length_a   1.000
_cell.length_b   1.000
_cell.length_c   1.000
_cell.angle_alpha   90.00
_cell.angle_beta   90.00
_cell.angle_gamma   90.00
#
_symmetry.space_group_name_H-M   'P 1'
#
loop_
_entity.id
_entity.type
_entity.pdbx_description
1 polymer ?
#
loop_
_entity_poly.entity_id
_entity_poly.type
_entity_poly.pdbx_seq_one_letter_code
_entity_poly.pdbx_strand_id
1 'polypeptide(L)'
;MRSLVKRLTILISIVFWIGTYLLAPMVKAEGTLLSLPPAVTSSLDRNQIPKNAVSISVMEIEPGRPGKYLAKNILDWRASEAMNPASTMKLLTTLAGLDILGPQYRWRTNIYTDGVIRQGTLKGNLYLQGTGDPKLIPEELAKLMKALQGLGIQKIDGNLFFDRSAYAPSVMEHNTIDGEALRAYNVPPDPLLYAFRTLSFQIGKSRTADFIDISYTPALSQLKINNQMQLVDRSCDNWKSNIRFNLDPESNSNTDQLLIAQFSGAFPSACKGVNYNVVALDANTFLTQGFTAAWESAGGTWTQAPVGKNGVVPLAARLLLQFEGINLADDVQDINKYSNNVMARQLLLTLALEKMGKPATTANGELVIQSWLKKNGLEFSGLVIENGSGLSRNETISAGQMNQLLFTARNLPVGDVFYNSLPIAGTDGTMRNRLMTQLRKFLHLKKKPEARIKTGSLADVRAISGYVLSKSGKLYAVTSFINHPNAWKGLEAHDQLLAWLLEDGPEPKHAR
;
A
#
# COMPACT_ATOMS: atom_id res chain seq x y z
N MET A 1 -77.85 21.68 46.34
CA MET A 1 -78.87 21.52 45.28
C MET A 1 -78.19 20.93 44.07
N ARG A 2 -78.53 19.71 43.81
CA ARG A 2 -78.81 19.04 42.52
C ARG A 2 -77.78 19.34 41.38
N SER A 3 -77.05 18.40 41.05
CA SER A 3 -77.22 17.14 40.23
C SER A 3 -76.57 17.41 38.92
N LEU A 4 -75.76 16.62 38.38
CA LEU A 4 -76.06 15.45 37.58
C LEU A 4 -74.79 14.73 37.20
N VAL A 5 -74.71 13.50 37.56
CA VAL A 5 -73.74 12.51 37.03
C VAL A 5 -74.06 12.27 35.56
N LYS A 6 -73.13 12.46 34.71
CA LYS A 6 -73.12 11.83 33.37
C LYS A 6 -71.89 10.91 33.24
N ARG A 7 -72.22 9.62 33.32
CA ARG A 7 -71.32 8.53 33.00
C ARG A 7 -71.01 8.59 31.50
N LEU A 8 -69.75 8.80 31.14
CA LEU A 8 -69.25 8.59 29.78
C LEU A 8 -68.45 7.27 29.75
N THR A 9 -69.10 6.26 29.21
CA THR A 9 -68.50 4.95 28.93
C THR A 9 -67.53 5.08 27.84
N ILE A 10 -66.23 5.03 28.15
CA ILE A 10 -65.15 4.96 27.10
C ILE A 10 -65.01 3.50 26.77
N LEU A 11 -65.45 3.12 25.56
CA LEU A 11 -65.13 1.87 24.92
C LEU A 11 -63.61 1.93 24.52
N ILE A 12 -62.81 1.16 25.25
CA ILE A 12 -61.40 0.91 24.81
C ILE A 12 -61.48 -0.15 23.74
N SER A 13 -61.39 0.28 22.48
CA SER A 13 -61.14 -0.60 21.36
C SER A 13 -59.67 -0.99 21.35
N ILE A 14 -59.34 -2.13 21.91
CA ILE A 14 -58.01 -2.77 21.75
C ILE A 14 -57.96 -3.28 20.32
N VAL A 15 -57.33 -2.49 19.46
CA VAL A 15 -56.91 -2.96 18.12
C VAL A 15 -55.66 -3.82 18.30
N PHE A 16 -55.87 -5.14 18.28
CA PHE A 16 -54.79 -6.11 18.13
C PHE A 16 -54.16 -5.90 16.77
N TRP A 17 -53.02 -5.17 16.72
CA TRP A 17 -52.11 -5.18 15.61
C TRP A 17 -51.38 -6.53 15.65
N ILE A 18 -51.91 -7.53 14.96
CA ILE A 18 -51.14 -8.72 14.58
C ILE A 18 -50.16 -8.24 13.54
N GLY A 19 -48.95 -7.89 14.00
CA GLY A 19 -47.79 -7.69 13.14
C GLY A 19 -47.50 -9.03 12.49
N THR A 20 -48.00 -9.26 11.29
CA THR A 20 -47.48 -10.25 10.40
C THR A 20 -46.06 -9.86 10.10
N TYR A 21 -45.11 -10.44 10.84
CA TYR A 21 -43.73 -10.55 10.36
C TYR A 21 -43.81 -11.30 9.03
N LEU A 22 -43.88 -10.56 7.96
CA LEU A 22 -43.47 -11.05 6.65
C LEU A 22 -41.99 -11.45 6.81
N LEU A 23 -41.78 -12.73 7.14
CA LEU A 23 -40.55 -13.41 6.81
C LEU A 23 -40.35 -13.16 5.31
N ALA A 24 -39.57 -12.14 4.97
CA ALA A 24 -39.09 -11.98 3.62
C ALA A 24 -38.50 -13.35 3.25
N PRO A 25 -38.99 -14.01 2.19
CA PRO A 25 -38.40 -15.25 1.79
C PRO A 25 -36.92 -14.92 1.57
N MET A 26 -36.03 -15.62 2.27
CA MET A 26 -34.64 -15.71 1.86
C MET A 26 -34.71 -16.25 0.42
N VAL A 27 -34.64 -15.34 -0.54
CA VAL A 27 -34.43 -15.70 -1.92
C VAL A 27 -33.08 -16.40 -1.92
N LYS A 28 -33.10 -17.74 -1.87
CA LYS A 28 -31.93 -18.54 -2.25
C LYS A 28 -31.58 -18.03 -3.63
N ALA A 29 -30.48 -17.31 -3.76
CA ALA A 29 -29.97 -16.89 -5.05
C ALA A 29 -29.75 -18.17 -5.86
N GLU A 30 -30.68 -18.45 -6.78
CA GLU A 30 -30.55 -19.60 -7.69
C GLU A 30 -29.21 -19.46 -8.39
N GLY A 31 -28.31 -20.41 -8.14
CA GLY A 31 -27.03 -20.51 -8.82
C GLY A 31 -25.74 -20.29 -8.02
N THR A 32 -25.81 -19.96 -6.72
CA THR A 32 -24.58 -19.83 -5.89
C THR A 32 -24.01 -21.22 -5.57
N LEU A 33 -22.72 -21.45 -5.91
CA LEU A 33 -22.01 -22.67 -5.55
C LEU A 33 -21.65 -22.65 -4.05
N LEU A 34 -21.99 -23.73 -3.35
CA LEU A 34 -21.65 -23.95 -1.94
C LEU A 34 -20.47 -24.92 -1.78
N SER A 35 -19.81 -25.30 -2.87
CA SER A 35 -18.66 -26.21 -2.89
C SER A 35 -17.52 -25.59 -3.68
N LEU A 36 -16.29 -25.82 -3.23
CA LEU A 36 -15.10 -25.37 -3.92
C LEU A 36 -14.92 -26.09 -5.26
N PRO A 37 -14.39 -25.40 -6.30
CA PRO A 37 -13.99 -26.06 -7.54
C PRO A 37 -13.03 -27.24 -7.27
N PRO A 38 -13.19 -28.38 -7.97
CA PRO A 38 -12.39 -29.59 -7.69
C PRO A 38 -10.87 -29.36 -7.73
N ALA A 39 -10.37 -28.54 -8.67
CA ALA A 39 -8.96 -28.21 -8.77
C ALA A 39 -8.43 -27.43 -7.55
N VAL A 40 -9.26 -26.52 -7.00
CA VAL A 40 -8.94 -25.78 -5.76
C VAL A 40 -8.88 -26.76 -4.60
N THR A 41 -9.90 -27.61 -4.43
CA THR A 41 -9.94 -28.63 -3.37
C THR A 41 -8.71 -29.53 -3.42
N SER A 42 -8.40 -30.11 -4.60
CA SER A 42 -7.25 -31.00 -4.78
C SER A 42 -5.92 -30.31 -4.45
N SER A 43 -5.79 -29.02 -4.78
CA SER A 43 -4.59 -28.24 -4.41
C SER A 43 -4.47 -28.03 -2.90
N LEU A 44 -5.57 -27.69 -2.23
CA LEU A 44 -5.60 -27.51 -0.77
C LEU A 44 -5.22 -28.82 -0.04
N ASP A 45 -5.79 -29.96 -0.48
CA ASP A 45 -5.57 -31.27 0.11
C ASP A 45 -4.08 -31.69 -0.04
N ARG A 46 -3.49 -31.55 -1.24
CA ARG A 46 -2.06 -31.84 -1.49
C ARG A 46 -1.13 -31.00 -0.60
N ASN A 47 -1.52 -29.77 -0.31
CA ASN A 47 -0.72 -28.84 0.46
C ASN A 47 -1.05 -28.84 1.97
N GLN A 48 -1.90 -29.77 2.41
CA GLN A 48 -2.33 -29.91 3.81
C GLN A 48 -2.91 -28.62 4.38
N ILE A 49 -3.75 -27.95 3.59
CA ILE A 49 -4.48 -26.75 4.00
C ILE A 49 -5.95 -27.16 4.18
N PRO A 50 -6.47 -27.18 5.42
CA PRO A 50 -7.83 -27.59 5.66
C PRO A 50 -8.82 -26.55 5.09
N LYS A 51 -9.96 -27.03 4.57
CA LYS A 51 -10.97 -26.19 3.93
C LYS A 51 -11.58 -25.13 4.85
N ASN A 52 -11.56 -25.36 6.17
CA ASN A 52 -12.01 -24.40 7.17
C ASN A 52 -11.00 -23.26 7.42
N ALA A 53 -9.77 -23.35 6.91
CA ALA A 53 -8.78 -22.26 6.92
C ALA A 53 -8.89 -21.35 5.68
N VAL A 54 -9.90 -21.58 4.82
CA VAL A 54 -10.07 -20.88 3.54
C VAL A 54 -11.42 -20.18 3.50
N SER A 55 -11.44 -18.94 3.02
CA SER A 55 -12.65 -18.18 2.68
C SER A 55 -12.55 -17.73 1.24
N ILE A 56 -13.62 -17.91 0.46
CA ILE A 56 -13.69 -17.50 -0.96
C ILE A 56 -15.06 -16.87 -1.22
N SER A 57 -15.05 -15.74 -1.92
CA SER A 57 -16.24 -15.16 -2.55
C SER A 57 -15.96 -14.85 -4.01
N VAL A 58 -16.92 -15.15 -4.89
CA VAL A 58 -16.89 -14.79 -6.31
C VAL A 58 -18.25 -14.21 -6.69
N MET A 59 -18.22 -13.02 -7.29
CA MET A 59 -19.39 -12.34 -7.85
C MET A 59 -19.19 -12.09 -9.35
N GLU A 60 -20.15 -12.43 -10.20
CA GLU A 60 -20.21 -11.94 -11.57
C GLU A 60 -20.75 -10.50 -11.54
N ILE A 61 -20.07 -9.61 -12.26
CA ILE A 61 -20.44 -8.19 -12.41
C ILE A 61 -20.99 -8.01 -13.81
N GLU A 62 -22.28 -7.79 -13.89
CA GLU A 62 -23.02 -7.65 -15.17
C GLU A 62 -23.33 -6.18 -15.45
N PRO A 63 -23.32 -5.74 -16.72
CA PRO A 63 -23.85 -4.43 -17.09
C PRO A 63 -25.34 -4.34 -16.72
N GLY A 64 -25.69 -3.33 -15.96
CA GLY A 64 -27.07 -2.99 -15.62
C GLY A 64 -27.60 -1.84 -16.47
N ARG A 65 -28.32 -0.88 -15.84
CA ARG A 65 -28.71 0.38 -16.48
C ARG A 65 -27.44 1.19 -16.83
N PRO A 66 -27.50 2.15 -17.77
CA PRO A 66 -26.35 2.95 -18.13
C PRO A 66 -25.65 3.54 -16.90
N GLY A 67 -24.35 3.26 -16.76
CA GLY A 67 -23.52 3.69 -15.62
C GLY A 67 -23.70 2.92 -14.31
N LYS A 68 -24.44 1.79 -14.31
CA LYS A 68 -24.62 0.90 -13.16
C LYS A 68 -24.30 -0.54 -13.50
N TYR A 69 -23.73 -1.24 -12.54
CA TYR A 69 -23.50 -2.69 -12.62
C TYR A 69 -24.43 -3.42 -11.64
N LEU A 70 -24.70 -4.67 -11.94
CA LEU A 70 -25.41 -5.63 -11.10
C LEU A 70 -24.44 -6.71 -10.65
N ALA A 71 -24.67 -7.30 -9.50
CA ALA A 71 -23.85 -8.37 -8.96
C ALA A 71 -24.69 -9.65 -8.81
N LYS A 72 -24.09 -10.78 -9.22
CA LYS A 72 -24.63 -12.11 -9.01
C LYS A 72 -23.59 -12.97 -8.31
N ASN A 73 -23.97 -13.54 -7.15
CA ASN A 73 -23.07 -14.45 -6.43
C ASN A 73 -22.90 -15.74 -7.21
N ILE A 74 -21.65 -16.14 -7.44
CA ILE A 74 -21.28 -17.37 -8.14
C ILE A 74 -20.77 -18.42 -7.16
N LEU A 75 -19.92 -18.02 -6.19
CA LEU A 75 -19.34 -18.91 -5.20
C LEU A 75 -19.21 -18.18 -3.87
N ASP A 76 -19.75 -18.75 -2.80
CA ASP A 76 -19.57 -18.31 -1.44
C ASP A 76 -19.15 -19.49 -0.56
N TRP A 77 -17.86 -19.52 -0.23
CA TRP A 77 -17.28 -20.49 0.70
C TRP A 77 -16.79 -19.77 1.93
N ARG A 78 -17.50 -19.91 3.07
CA ARG A 78 -17.19 -19.19 4.31
C ARG A 78 -16.99 -17.67 4.10
N ALA A 79 -17.72 -17.12 3.11
CA ALA A 79 -17.50 -15.74 2.62
C ALA A 79 -17.84 -14.66 3.65
N SER A 80 -18.63 -14.98 4.69
CA SER A 80 -18.98 -14.06 5.80
C SER A 80 -17.95 -14.04 6.93
N GLU A 81 -17.01 -14.97 6.94
CA GLU A 81 -16.03 -15.08 8.03
C GLU A 81 -14.95 -14.02 7.94
N ALA A 82 -14.76 -13.27 9.01
CA ALA A 82 -13.68 -12.29 9.12
C ALA A 82 -12.34 -13.02 9.24
N MET A 83 -11.43 -12.76 8.32
CA MET A 83 -10.10 -13.35 8.26
C MET A 83 -9.06 -12.26 8.01
N ASN A 84 -7.79 -12.56 8.32
CA ASN A 84 -6.70 -11.64 8.02
C ASN A 84 -6.49 -11.55 6.50
N PRO A 85 -6.66 -10.35 5.90
CA PRO A 85 -6.57 -10.16 4.46
C PRO A 85 -5.13 -9.91 3.99
N ALA A 86 -4.18 -9.77 4.90
CA ALA A 86 -2.84 -9.26 4.59
C ALA A 86 -2.92 -8.02 3.66
N SER A 87 -2.01 -7.86 2.71
CA SER A 87 -1.94 -6.68 1.84
C SER A 87 -3.14 -6.48 0.90
N THR A 88 -4.16 -7.35 0.86
CA THR A 88 -5.40 -7.03 0.15
C THR A 88 -6.22 -5.95 0.87
N MET A 89 -5.95 -5.68 2.17
CA MET A 89 -6.50 -4.52 2.88
C MET A 89 -6.23 -3.19 2.17
N LYS A 90 -5.12 -3.09 1.44
CA LYS A 90 -4.79 -1.89 0.64
C LYS A 90 -5.87 -1.51 -0.37
N LEU A 91 -6.70 -2.47 -0.83
CA LEU A 91 -7.82 -2.18 -1.72
C LEU A 91 -8.85 -1.26 -1.07
N LEU A 92 -9.14 -1.48 0.22
CA LEU A 92 -10.02 -0.60 0.99
C LEU A 92 -9.41 0.79 1.14
N THR A 93 -8.16 0.87 1.57
CA THR A 93 -7.45 2.14 1.78
C THR A 93 -7.33 2.95 0.49
N THR A 94 -6.97 2.30 -0.63
CA THR A 94 -6.77 2.98 -1.91
C THR A 94 -8.07 3.41 -2.57
N LEU A 95 -9.13 2.60 -2.48
CA LEU A 95 -10.43 2.98 -3.00
C LEU A 95 -11.03 4.14 -2.22
N ALA A 96 -11.01 4.07 -0.88
CA ALA A 96 -11.46 5.16 -0.03
C ALA A 96 -10.65 6.44 -0.28
N GLY A 97 -9.31 6.31 -0.43
CA GLY A 97 -8.43 7.44 -0.78
C GLY A 97 -8.83 8.12 -2.08
N LEU A 98 -9.01 7.35 -3.14
CA LEU A 98 -9.41 7.87 -4.46
C LEU A 98 -10.77 8.56 -4.43
N ASP A 99 -11.76 7.98 -3.74
CA ASP A 99 -13.11 8.53 -3.73
C ASP A 99 -13.25 9.76 -2.80
N ILE A 100 -12.50 9.79 -1.70
CA ILE A 100 -12.55 10.89 -0.71
C ILE A 100 -11.74 12.10 -1.16
N LEU A 101 -10.53 11.90 -1.71
CA LEU A 101 -9.58 12.97 -2.05
C LEU A 101 -9.62 13.33 -3.54
N GLY A 102 -10.07 12.40 -4.38
CA GLY A 102 -10.00 12.53 -5.84
C GLY A 102 -8.65 12.10 -6.42
N PRO A 103 -8.63 11.56 -7.67
CA PRO A 103 -7.42 11.01 -8.28
C PRO A 103 -6.33 12.06 -8.55
N GLN A 104 -6.68 13.34 -8.60
CA GLN A 104 -5.76 14.45 -8.85
C GLN A 104 -5.20 15.08 -7.57
N TYR A 105 -5.57 14.57 -6.38
CA TYR A 105 -5.00 15.06 -5.12
C TYR A 105 -3.47 14.96 -5.16
N ARG A 106 -2.78 15.99 -4.61
CA ARG A 106 -1.32 16.06 -4.52
C ARG A 106 -0.90 16.42 -3.11
N TRP A 107 0.11 15.74 -2.62
CA TRP A 107 0.76 16.11 -1.35
C TRP A 107 1.65 17.32 -1.54
N ARG A 108 1.94 17.98 -0.42
CA ARG A 108 2.75 19.21 -0.42
C ARG A 108 3.93 19.08 0.52
N THR A 109 5.08 19.51 0.03
CA THR A 109 6.26 19.77 0.85
C THR A 109 6.49 21.29 0.82
N ASN A 110 6.23 21.93 1.95
CA ASN A 110 6.39 23.38 2.08
C ASN A 110 7.78 23.71 2.60
N ILE A 111 8.44 24.69 2.00
CA ILE A 111 9.75 25.17 2.42
C ILE A 111 9.62 26.59 2.93
N TYR A 112 10.03 26.78 4.17
CA TYR A 112 10.05 28.10 4.83
C TYR A 112 11.47 28.49 5.21
N THR A 113 11.68 29.77 5.50
CA THR A 113 12.94 30.30 6.07
C THR A 113 12.67 31.38 7.10
N ASP A 114 13.53 31.46 8.09
CA ASP A 114 13.65 32.56 9.04
C ASP A 114 14.64 33.64 8.55
N GLY A 115 15.26 33.40 7.39
CA GLY A 115 16.34 34.22 6.86
C GLY A 115 15.98 35.11 5.68
N VAL A 116 17.00 35.74 5.11
CA VAL A 116 16.92 36.61 3.94
C VAL A 116 17.88 36.15 2.83
N ILE A 117 17.47 36.33 1.59
CA ILE A 117 18.32 36.07 0.43
C ILE A 117 19.04 37.33 0.03
N ARG A 118 20.38 37.30 0.02
CA ARG A 118 21.25 38.41 -0.40
C ARG A 118 22.36 37.88 -1.31
N GLN A 119 22.45 38.44 -2.51
CA GLN A 119 23.48 38.08 -3.51
C GLN A 119 23.59 36.55 -3.73
N GLY A 120 22.46 35.88 -3.90
CA GLY A 120 22.40 34.44 -4.10
C GLY A 120 22.59 33.59 -2.85
N THR A 121 22.84 34.18 -1.69
CA THR A 121 23.02 33.48 -0.41
C THR A 121 21.76 33.61 0.44
N LEU A 122 21.17 32.52 0.85
CA LEU A 122 20.18 32.46 1.92
C LEU A 122 20.92 32.48 3.26
N LYS A 123 20.79 33.57 4.04
CA LYS A 123 21.30 33.69 5.39
C LYS A 123 20.18 33.38 6.38
N GLY A 124 20.15 32.18 6.91
CA GLY A 124 19.12 31.66 7.80
C GLY A 124 18.79 30.22 7.51
N ASN A 125 17.92 29.61 8.31
CA ASN A 125 17.58 28.21 8.25
C ASN A 125 16.51 27.94 7.20
N LEU A 126 16.48 26.69 6.72
CA LEU A 126 15.37 26.12 5.97
C LEU A 126 14.53 25.21 6.85
N TYR A 127 13.22 25.39 6.79
CA TYR A 127 12.23 24.54 7.45
C TYR A 127 11.46 23.79 6.38
N LEU A 128 11.57 22.46 6.38
CA LEU A 128 10.80 21.58 5.51
C LEU A 128 9.58 21.08 6.30
N GLN A 129 8.38 21.42 5.85
CA GLN A 129 7.14 20.94 6.44
C GLN A 129 6.47 19.95 5.47
N GLY A 130 6.37 18.70 5.89
CA GLY A 130 5.73 17.63 5.12
C GLY A 130 4.26 17.47 5.45
N THR A 131 3.47 17.11 4.43
CA THR A 131 2.07 16.69 4.60
C THR A 131 1.88 15.18 4.44
N GLY A 132 2.96 14.42 4.31
CA GLY A 132 2.91 12.98 4.17
C GLY A 132 3.02 12.49 2.73
N ASP A 133 3.76 13.18 1.87
CA ASP A 133 4.03 12.73 0.49
C ASP A 133 4.64 11.32 0.53
N PRO A 134 3.94 10.29 -0.01
CA PRO A 134 4.44 8.92 0.01
C PRO A 134 5.57 8.69 -0.99
N LYS A 135 5.84 9.65 -1.90
CA LYS A 135 6.76 9.47 -3.03
C LYS A 135 7.70 10.66 -3.24
N LEU A 136 8.18 11.27 -2.16
CA LEU A 136 9.31 12.19 -2.24
C LEU A 136 10.60 11.40 -2.55
N ILE A 137 10.75 10.98 -3.80
CA ILE A 137 11.89 10.21 -4.32
C ILE A 137 12.99 11.13 -4.83
N PRO A 138 14.20 10.60 -5.17
CA PRO A 138 15.32 11.43 -5.64
C PRO A 138 14.97 12.35 -6.82
N GLU A 139 14.16 11.88 -7.76
CA GLU A 139 13.73 12.64 -8.94
C GLU A 139 12.84 13.84 -8.54
N GLU A 140 11.95 13.65 -7.56
CA GLU A 140 11.10 14.73 -7.04
C GLU A 140 11.91 15.71 -6.19
N LEU A 141 12.84 15.20 -5.38
CA LEU A 141 13.76 16.06 -4.62
C LEU A 141 14.65 16.90 -5.55
N ALA A 142 15.12 16.34 -6.67
CA ALA A 142 15.88 17.10 -7.68
C ALA A 142 15.05 18.24 -8.31
N LYS A 143 13.75 18.03 -8.56
CA LYS A 143 12.85 19.10 -9.03
C LYS A 143 12.70 20.20 -7.97
N LEU A 144 12.56 19.82 -6.70
CA LEU A 144 12.49 20.73 -5.58
C LEU A 144 13.78 21.58 -5.46
N MET A 145 14.97 20.98 -5.65
CA MET A 145 16.24 21.72 -5.66
C MET A 145 16.29 22.76 -6.78
N LYS A 146 15.87 22.40 -7.99
CA LYS A 146 15.77 23.36 -9.11
C LYS A 146 14.78 24.49 -8.82
N ALA A 147 13.67 24.21 -8.17
CA ALA A 147 12.71 25.23 -7.80
C ALA A 147 13.28 26.21 -6.75
N LEU A 148 14.06 25.73 -5.76
CA LEU A 148 14.78 26.58 -4.81
C LEU A 148 15.81 27.48 -5.52
N GLN A 149 16.57 26.95 -6.47
CA GLN A 149 17.51 27.73 -7.29
C GLN A 149 16.79 28.79 -8.13
N GLY A 150 15.61 28.48 -8.64
CA GLY A 150 14.73 29.42 -9.36
C GLY A 150 14.34 30.66 -8.54
N LEU A 151 14.40 30.57 -7.20
CA LEU A 151 14.23 31.72 -6.29
C LEU A 151 15.50 32.59 -6.15
N GLY A 152 16.56 32.28 -6.89
CA GLY A 152 17.85 32.96 -6.83
C GLY A 152 18.77 32.49 -5.69
N ILE A 153 18.49 31.34 -5.06
CA ILE A 153 19.33 30.76 -4.01
C ILE A 153 20.40 29.89 -4.67
N GLN A 154 21.68 30.23 -4.47
CA GLN A 154 22.84 29.48 -4.92
C GLN A 154 23.62 28.90 -3.74
N LYS A 155 23.57 29.56 -2.60
CA LYS A 155 24.25 29.17 -1.39
C LYS A 155 23.32 29.26 -0.17
N ILE A 156 23.47 28.30 0.75
CA ILE A 156 22.72 28.29 2.02
C ILE A 156 23.72 28.44 3.18
N ASP A 157 23.42 29.38 4.05
CA ASP A 157 24.16 29.70 5.30
C ASP A 157 23.22 29.48 6.48
N GLY A 158 22.98 28.24 6.84
CA GLY A 158 22.00 27.81 7.86
C GLY A 158 21.84 26.29 7.92
N ASN A 159 20.91 25.89 8.76
CA ASN A 159 20.60 24.46 9.00
C ASN A 159 19.23 24.04 8.42
N LEU A 160 18.97 22.74 8.45
CA LEU A 160 17.71 22.13 8.05
C LEU A 160 16.87 21.81 9.29
N PHE A 161 15.61 22.23 9.27
CA PHE A 161 14.62 21.86 10.28
C PHE A 161 13.48 21.10 9.62
N PHE A 162 13.07 19.98 10.23
CA PHE A 162 12.05 19.09 9.72
C PHE A 162 10.78 19.17 10.55
N ASP A 163 9.76 19.83 10.01
CA ASP A 163 8.44 19.94 10.65
C ASP A 163 7.58 18.72 10.29
N ARG A 164 7.44 17.82 11.24
CA ARG A 164 6.64 16.60 11.17
C ARG A 164 5.33 16.71 11.94
N SER A 165 4.88 17.91 12.28
CA SER A 165 3.67 18.14 13.08
C SER A 165 2.37 17.65 12.42
N ALA A 166 2.40 17.28 11.14
CA ALA A 166 1.26 16.70 10.45
C ALA A 166 0.82 15.35 11.04
N TYR A 167 1.75 14.57 11.60
CA TYR A 167 1.47 13.26 12.20
C TYR A 167 1.74 13.25 13.69
N ALA A 168 0.99 12.44 14.43
CA ALA A 168 1.26 12.17 15.84
C ALA A 168 2.58 11.38 15.98
N PRO A 169 3.41 11.67 17.01
CA PRO A 169 4.67 10.96 17.20
C PRO A 169 4.53 9.43 17.23
N SER A 170 3.46 8.92 17.85
CA SER A 170 3.22 7.48 18.00
C SER A 170 3.10 6.72 16.67
N VAL A 171 2.65 7.36 15.57
CA VAL A 171 2.56 6.68 14.26
C VAL A 171 3.89 6.61 13.53
N MET A 172 4.87 7.42 13.96
CA MET A 172 6.23 7.46 13.40
C MET A 172 7.19 6.52 14.15
N GLU A 173 6.72 5.86 15.21
CA GLU A 173 7.53 4.89 15.96
C GLU A 173 7.76 3.61 15.16
N HIS A 174 8.92 3.01 15.37
CA HIS A 174 9.35 1.82 14.63
C HIS A 174 8.79 0.54 15.26
N ASN A 175 7.55 0.20 14.90
CA ASN A 175 6.91 -1.05 15.30
C ASN A 175 7.05 -2.09 14.18
N THR A 176 7.74 -3.18 14.46
CA THR A 176 7.93 -4.29 13.51
C THR A 176 6.97 -5.43 13.80
N ILE A 177 6.38 -6.02 12.75
CA ILE A 177 5.47 -7.16 12.89
C ILE A 177 6.21 -8.48 13.16
N ASP A 178 7.48 -8.55 12.81
CA ASP A 178 8.30 -9.76 12.78
C ASP A 178 9.68 -9.57 13.44
N GLY A 179 9.95 -8.43 14.06
CA GLY A 179 11.24 -8.09 14.65
C GLY A 179 12.31 -7.62 13.64
N GLU A 180 12.02 -7.62 12.34
CA GLU A 180 12.95 -7.30 11.25
C GLU A 180 13.03 -5.79 10.99
N ALA A 181 13.62 -5.03 11.91
CA ALA A 181 13.65 -3.55 11.87
C ALA A 181 14.29 -2.97 10.59
N LEU A 182 15.28 -3.63 10.03
CA LEU A 182 16.03 -3.16 8.85
C LEU A 182 15.34 -3.44 7.50
N ARG A 183 14.19 -4.09 7.52
CA ARG A 183 13.44 -4.40 6.29
C ARG A 183 12.62 -3.21 5.82
N ALA A 184 12.73 -2.89 4.54
CA ALA A 184 12.03 -1.77 3.91
C ALA A 184 10.49 -1.81 4.09
N TYR A 185 9.87 -3.00 4.21
CA TYR A 185 8.43 -3.12 4.44
C TYR A 185 7.96 -2.70 5.84
N ASN A 186 8.89 -2.57 6.81
CA ASN A 186 8.62 -2.13 8.18
C ASN A 186 8.87 -0.64 8.42
N VAL A 187 9.27 0.13 7.40
CA VAL A 187 9.48 1.58 7.53
C VAL A 187 8.21 2.24 8.09
N PRO A 188 8.31 3.01 9.19
CA PRO A 188 7.18 3.75 9.71
C PRO A 188 6.82 4.93 8.78
N PRO A 189 5.56 5.40 8.83
CA PRO A 189 5.16 6.63 8.16
C PRO A 189 5.96 7.84 8.67
N ASP A 190 6.18 8.81 7.78
CA ASP A 190 6.84 10.08 8.11
C ASP A 190 6.26 11.18 7.21
N PRO A 191 5.83 12.36 7.73
CA PRO A 191 5.36 13.46 6.90
C PRO A 191 6.38 13.92 5.84
N LEU A 192 7.67 13.66 6.08
CA LEU A 192 8.80 13.96 5.19
C LEU A 192 9.52 12.67 4.76
N LEU A 193 8.76 11.67 4.31
CA LEU A 193 9.30 10.38 3.90
C LEU A 193 10.13 10.50 2.61
N TYR A 194 11.43 10.66 2.72
CA TYR A 194 12.34 10.67 1.57
C TYR A 194 12.74 9.25 1.15
N ALA A 195 12.63 8.94 -0.15
CA ALA A 195 13.07 7.70 -0.80
C ALA A 195 12.70 6.43 0.01
N PHE A 196 11.49 6.41 0.62
CA PHE A 196 11.02 5.32 1.48
C PHE A 196 11.97 5.00 2.65
N ARG A 197 12.85 5.92 3.02
CA ARG A 197 13.95 5.75 3.99
C ARG A 197 14.77 4.47 3.73
N THR A 198 14.97 4.14 2.47
CA THR A 198 15.59 2.87 2.05
C THR A 198 16.80 3.14 1.16
N LEU A 199 17.96 2.60 1.56
CA LEU A 199 19.12 2.46 0.67
C LEU A 199 18.95 1.20 -0.18
N SER A 200 19.00 1.36 -1.50
CA SER A 200 18.99 0.26 -2.46
C SER A 200 20.38 0.12 -3.09
N PHE A 201 21.10 -0.91 -2.70
CA PHE A 201 22.39 -1.25 -3.31
C PHE A 201 22.16 -2.21 -4.47
N GLN A 202 22.63 -1.82 -5.66
CA GLN A 202 22.69 -2.70 -6.82
C GLN A 202 24.05 -3.35 -6.84
N ILE A 203 24.08 -4.68 -6.68
CA ILE A 203 25.30 -5.48 -6.59
C ILE A 203 25.38 -6.40 -7.81
N GLY A 204 26.49 -6.42 -8.52
CA GLY A 204 26.67 -7.28 -9.68
C GLY A 204 28.14 -7.53 -10.03
N LYS A 205 28.40 -8.57 -10.84
CA LYS A 205 29.73 -8.75 -11.43
C LYS A 205 29.99 -7.61 -12.42
N SER A 206 31.18 -6.99 -12.34
CA SER A 206 31.61 -5.98 -13.30
C SER A 206 31.61 -6.55 -14.71
N ARG A 207 31.31 -5.69 -15.67
CA ARG A 207 31.34 -6.05 -17.10
C ARG A 207 32.76 -6.08 -17.69
N THR A 208 33.71 -5.39 -17.06
CA THR A 208 35.03 -5.13 -17.58
C THR A 208 36.15 -5.84 -16.84
N ALA A 209 35.90 -6.36 -15.65
CA ALA A 209 36.92 -7.01 -14.81
C ALA A 209 36.28 -8.00 -13.79
N ASP A 210 37.13 -8.86 -13.20
CA ASP A 210 36.72 -9.84 -12.20
C ASP A 210 36.60 -9.21 -10.80
N PHE A 211 35.78 -8.19 -10.68
CA PHE A 211 35.37 -7.63 -9.38
C PHE A 211 33.89 -7.41 -9.29
N ILE A 212 33.41 -7.05 -8.11
CA ILE A 212 31.99 -6.84 -7.81
C ILE A 212 31.74 -5.33 -7.78
N ASP A 213 30.89 -4.85 -8.70
CA ASP A 213 30.40 -3.47 -8.71
C ASP A 213 29.26 -3.33 -7.73
N ILE A 214 29.30 -2.24 -6.95
CA ILE A 214 28.19 -1.82 -6.07
C ILE A 214 27.89 -0.37 -6.35
N SER A 215 26.66 -0.09 -6.75
CA SER A 215 26.09 1.26 -6.79
C SER A 215 24.92 1.35 -5.81
N TYR A 216 24.49 2.56 -5.45
CA TYR A 216 23.36 2.73 -4.54
C TYR A 216 22.50 3.94 -4.88
N THR A 217 21.26 3.91 -4.44
CA THR A 217 20.29 5.01 -4.51
C THR A 217 19.46 5.04 -3.22
N PRO A 218 19.04 6.24 -2.71
CA PRO A 218 19.40 7.57 -3.21
C PRO A 218 20.84 7.93 -2.92
N ALA A 219 21.37 8.92 -3.65
CA ALA A 219 22.66 9.50 -3.33
C ALA A 219 22.61 10.17 -1.93
N LEU A 220 23.62 9.93 -1.11
CA LEU A 220 23.83 10.55 0.17
C LEU A 220 25.16 11.26 0.17
N SER A 221 25.24 12.46 0.77
CA SER A 221 26.45 13.32 0.71
C SER A 221 27.67 12.73 1.41
N GLN A 222 27.45 11.85 2.38
CA GLN A 222 28.50 11.30 3.25
C GLN A 222 28.42 9.77 3.36
N LEU A 223 28.20 9.06 2.24
CA LEU A 223 28.20 7.61 2.20
C LEU A 223 29.29 7.09 1.27
N LYS A 224 30.20 6.26 1.78
CA LYS A 224 31.19 5.51 1.01
C LYS A 224 30.92 4.01 1.07
N ILE A 225 31.30 3.30 0.02
CA ILE A 225 31.21 1.83 -0.04
C ILE A 225 32.61 1.25 0.21
N ASN A 226 32.69 0.32 1.16
CA ASN A 226 33.85 -0.55 1.35
C ASN A 226 33.45 -1.99 0.97
N ASN A 227 33.89 -2.42 -0.22
CA ASN A 227 33.57 -3.74 -0.74
C ASN A 227 34.73 -4.71 -0.52
N GLN A 228 34.52 -5.69 0.35
CA GLN A 228 35.45 -6.79 0.65
C GLN A 228 34.87 -8.15 0.25
N MET A 229 33.83 -8.17 -0.60
CA MET A 229 33.24 -9.42 -1.09
C MET A 229 34.17 -10.10 -2.10
N GLN A 230 34.17 -11.43 -2.07
CA GLN A 230 34.87 -12.27 -3.05
C GLN A 230 33.87 -12.82 -4.07
N LEU A 231 34.24 -12.77 -5.34
CA LEU A 231 33.48 -13.40 -6.42
C LEU A 231 33.72 -14.92 -6.36
N VAL A 232 32.63 -15.70 -6.34
CA VAL A 232 32.70 -17.17 -6.29
C VAL A 232 31.87 -17.79 -7.41
N ASP A 233 32.35 -18.90 -7.97
CA ASP A 233 31.63 -19.62 -9.02
C ASP A 233 30.52 -20.49 -8.40
N ARG A 234 29.32 -19.92 -8.27
CA ARG A 234 28.11 -20.55 -7.68
C ARG A 234 26.86 -20.03 -8.37
N SER A 235 25.75 -20.80 -8.23
CA SER A 235 24.42 -20.34 -8.60
C SER A 235 23.99 -19.11 -7.78
N CYS A 236 23.06 -18.30 -8.35
CA CYS A 236 22.55 -17.09 -7.67
C CYS A 236 21.52 -17.38 -6.55
N ASP A 237 21.29 -18.65 -6.24
CA ASP A 237 20.36 -19.05 -5.19
C ASP A 237 20.89 -18.65 -3.82
N ASN A 238 20.00 -18.16 -2.96
CA ASN A 238 20.31 -17.75 -1.58
C ASN A 238 21.50 -16.78 -1.44
N TRP A 239 21.81 -15.97 -2.47
CA TRP A 239 22.93 -15.04 -2.48
C TRP A 239 22.98 -14.13 -1.25
N LYS A 240 21.80 -13.71 -0.72
CA LYS A 240 21.74 -12.83 0.47
C LYS A 240 22.34 -13.43 1.72
N SER A 241 22.23 -14.73 1.93
CA SER A 241 22.78 -15.40 3.12
C SER A 241 24.32 -15.49 3.10
N ASN A 242 24.93 -15.27 1.94
CA ASN A 242 26.37 -15.37 1.73
C ASN A 242 27.10 -14.03 1.85
N ILE A 243 26.36 -12.91 1.94
CA ILE A 243 26.95 -11.59 2.14
C ILE A 243 26.59 -11.04 3.53
N ARG A 244 27.51 -10.25 4.08
CA ARG A 244 27.32 -9.49 5.31
C ARG A 244 27.34 -8.02 4.97
N PHE A 245 26.41 -7.30 5.54
CA PHE A 245 26.32 -5.84 5.41
C PHE A 245 26.37 -5.21 6.80
N ASN A 246 27.18 -4.16 6.93
CA ASN A 246 27.18 -3.27 8.08
C ASN A 246 27.25 -1.82 7.60
N LEU A 247 26.68 -0.90 8.38
CA LEU A 247 26.77 0.53 8.13
C LEU A 247 27.31 1.20 9.40
N ASP A 248 28.58 1.62 9.35
CA ASP A 248 29.26 2.20 10.49
C ASP A 248 29.61 3.66 10.23
N PRO A 249 29.53 4.53 11.26
CA PRO A 249 30.21 5.83 11.19
C PRO A 249 31.72 5.62 11.16
N GLU A 250 32.44 6.40 10.36
CA GLU A 250 33.88 6.39 10.38
C GLU A 250 34.41 6.94 11.71
N SER A 251 35.20 6.13 12.42
CA SER A 251 35.57 6.37 13.83
C SER A 251 36.50 7.58 14.07
N ASN A 252 36.92 8.33 13.04
CA ASN A 252 38.04 9.28 13.11
C ASN A 252 37.71 10.73 12.75
N SER A 253 36.44 11.13 12.58
CA SER A 253 36.14 12.53 12.28
C SER A 253 35.32 13.20 13.36
N ASN A 254 35.88 14.26 13.92
CA ASN A 254 35.23 15.08 14.99
C ASN A 254 34.07 15.94 14.47
N THR A 255 33.76 15.99 13.19
CA THR A 255 32.76 16.91 12.63
C THR A 255 31.92 16.35 11.47
N ASP A 256 32.42 15.37 10.68
CA ASP A 256 31.70 14.84 9.53
C ASP A 256 31.41 13.34 9.74
N GLN A 257 30.17 12.97 10.00
CA GLN A 257 29.75 11.56 10.12
C GLN A 257 29.78 10.87 8.76
N LEU A 258 30.99 10.62 8.24
CA LEU A 258 31.16 9.78 7.07
C LEU A 258 30.66 8.38 7.41
N LEU A 259 29.70 7.91 6.63
CA LEU A 259 29.14 6.57 6.75
C LEU A 259 29.86 5.62 5.80
N ILE A 260 30.21 4.45 6.29
CA ILE A 260 30.87 3.41 5.50
C ILE A 260 29.92 2.22 5.40
N ALA A 261 29.40 1.97 4.19
CA ALA A 261 28.65 0.76 3.87
C ALA A 261 29.65 -0.38 3.59
N GLN A 262 29.84 -1.25 4.58
CA GLN A 262 30.75 -2.38 4.48
C GLN A 262 30.03 -3.61 3.94
N PHE A 263 30.56 -4.18 2.86
CA PHE A 263 30.12 -5.45 2.31
C PHE A 263 31.24 -6.46 2.38
N SER A 264 30.94 -7.66 2.89
CA SER A 264 31.91 -8.78 2.96
C SER A 264 31.22 -10.10 2.68
N GLY A 265 32.01 -11.16 2.48
CA GLY A 265 31.51 -12.51 2.21
C GLY A 265 31.67 -12.91 0.75
N ALA A 266 30.82 -13.83 0.25
CA ALA A 266 30.94 -14.45 -1.07
C ALA A 266 29.75 -14.05 -1.95
N PHE A 267 30.03 -13.45 -3.13
CA PHE A 267 29.01 -13.08 -4.10
C PHE A 267 29.06 -14.03 -5.31
N PRO A 268 27.93 -14.69 -5.69
CA PRO A 268 27.92 -15.64 -6.79
C PRO A 268 28.07 -14.96 -8.16
N SER A 269 29.00 -15.47 -9.00
CA SER A 269 29.25 -14.98 -10.35
C SER A 269 28.06 -15.12 -11.31
N ALA A 270 27.17 -16.08 -11.04
CA ALA A 270 25.93 -16.29 -11.80
C ALA A 270 24.87 -15.21 -11.56
N CYS A 271 25.01 -14.36 -10.53
CA CYS A 271 24.11 -13.23 -10.30
C CYS A 271 24.37 -12.11 -11.31
N LYS A 272 23.38 -11.85 -12.19
CA LYS A 272 23.47 -10.81 -13.24
C LYS A 272 23.27 -9.38 -12.73
N GLY A 273 23.00 -9.24 -11.42
CA GLY A 273 22.66 -8.00 -10.74
C GLY A 273 21.49 -8.24 -9.79
N VAL A 274 21.68 -7.86 -8.52
CA VAL A 274 20.70 -8.04 -7.46
C VAL A 274 20.56 -6.76 -6.66
N ASN A 275 19.36 -6.54 -6.11
CA ASN A 275 19.11 -5.40 -5.25
C ASN A 275 19.13 -5.83 -3.79
N TYR A 276 19.93 -5.13 -2.99
CA TYR A 276 19.98 -5.26 -1.53
C TYR A 276 19.40 -3.99 -0.89
N ASN A 277 18.18 -4.08 -0.41
CA ASN A 277 17.47 -2.96 0.19
C ASN A 277 17.56 -3.02 1.72
N VAL A 278 17.94 -1.91 2.34
CA VAL A 278 18.12 -1.81 3.78
C VAL A 278 17.69 -0.45 4.33
N VAL A 279 17.12 -0.47 5.54
CA VAL A 279 16.77 0.72 6.32
C VAL A 279 17.79 0.81 7.46
N ALA A 280 18.81 1.62 7.30
CA ALA A 280 19.95 1.63 8.21
C ALA A 280 20.19 2.98 8.91
N LEU A 281 19.48 4.05 8.51
CA LEU A 281 19.63 5.38 9.05
C LEU A 281 18.33 5.88 9.69
N ASP A 282 18.47 6.74 10.71
CA ASP A 282 17.35 7.51 11.21
C ASP A 282 16.83 8.51 10.15
N ALA A 283 15.59 8.97 10.34
CA ALA A 283 14.92 9.80 9.36
C ALA A 283 15.60 11.16 9.11
N ASN A 284 16.19 11.78 10.16
CA ASN A 284 16.84 13.08 10.05
C ASN A 284 18.15 12.97 9.29
N THR A 285 19.00 12.03 9.65
CA THR A 285 20.27 11.77 8.97
C THR A 285 20.05 11.43 7.52
N PHE A 286 19.08 10.53 7.22
CA PHE A 286 18.81 10.12 5.85
C PHE A 286 18.32 11.27 4.97
N LEU A 287 17.36 12.08 5.48
CA LEU A 287 16.86 13.24 4.73
C LEU A 287 17.90 14.34 4.61
N THR A 288 18.68 14.62 5.65
CA THR A 288 19.75 15.64 5.61
C THR A 288 20.79 15.31 4.55
N GLN A 289 21.29 14.09 4.55
CA GLN A 289 22.31 13.66 3.58
C GLN A 289 21.76 13.60 2.15
N GLY A 290 20.51 13.13 1.98
CA GLY A 290 19.84 13.12 0.69
C GLY A 290 19.57 14.52 0.13
N PHE A 291 19.09 15.42 0.98
CA PHE A 291 18.87 16.83 0.62
C PHE A 291 20.18 17.52 0.23
N THR A 292 21.23 17.30 1.03
CA THR A 292 22.56 17.88 0.78
C THR A 292 23.12 17.37 -0.56
N ALA A 293 23.09 16.06 -0.80
CA ALA A 293 23.54 15.48 -2.07
C ALA A 293 22.75 16.02 -3.27
N ALA A 294 21.43 16.14 -3.14
CA ALA A 294 20.57 16.68 -4.20
C ALA A 294 20.84 18.17 -4.47
N TRP A 295 21.06 18.97 -3.40
CA TRP A 295 21.38 20.38 -3.50
C TRP A 295 22.72 20.61 -4.20
N GLU A 296 23.77 19.88 -3.80
CA GLU A 296 25.10 19.94 -4.40
C GLU A 296 25.11 19.44 -5.86
N SER A 297 24.38 18.36 -6.13
CA SER A 297 24.21 17.84 -7.51
C SER A 297 23.50 18.85 -8.43
N ALA A 298 22.65 19.71 -7.88
CA ALA A 298 22.02 20.80 -8.61
C ALA A 298 22.95 22.01 -8.80
N GLY A 299 24.16 22.02 -8.22
CA GLY A 299 25.12 23.12 -8.27
C GLY A 299 25.01 24.12 -7.09
N GLY A 300 24.18 23.79 -6.10
CA GLY A 300 24.07 24.57 -4.87
C GLY A 300 25.25 24.32 -3.92
N THR A 301 25.51 25.25 -3.02
CA THR A 301 26.58 25.14 -2.03
C THR A 301 26.10 25.46 -0.61
N TRP A 302 26.86 25.03 0.38
CA TRP A 302 26.68 25.37 1.80
C TRP A 302 27.83 26.21 2.31
N THR A 303 27.58 27.08 3.31
CA THR A 303 28.66 27.74 4.02
C THR A 303 29.41 26.77 4.92
N GLN A 304 28.66 25.86 5.56
CA GLN A 304 29.15 24.72 6.35
C GLN A 304 28.16 23.58 6.20
N ALA A 305 28.60 22.33 6.39
CA ALA A 305 27.73 21.17 6.31
C ALA A 305 26.48 21.36 7.19
N PRO A 306 25.26 21.18 6.64
CA PRO A 306 24.04 21.43 7.38
C PRO A 306 23.79 20.35 8.43
N VAL A 307 23.20 20.74 9.56
CA VAL A 307 22.67 19.82 10.55
C VAL A 307 21.14 19.76 10.39
N GLY A 308 20.60 18.55 10.24
CA GLY A 308 19.15 18.32 10.17
C GLY A 308 18.57 18.01 11.55
N LYS A 309 17.54 18.74 11.98
CA LYS A 309 16.89 18.59 13.29
C LYS A 309 15.37 18.62 13.15
N ASN A 310 14.66 17.94 14.04
CA ASN A 310 13.22 18.16 14.18
C ASN A 310 12.95 19.59 14.67
N GLY A 311 11.96 20.26 14.08
CA GLY A 311 11.57 21.60 14.51
C GLY A 311 10.32 22.07 13.77
N VAL A 312 9.38 22.64 14.51
CA VAL A 312 8.16 23.23 13.93
C VAL A 312 8.51 24.54 13.25
N VAL A 313 7.87 24.82 12.12
CA VAL A 313 8.01 26.10 11.41
C VAL A 313 7.66 27.25 12.34
N PRO A 314 8.59 28.21 12.60
CA PRO A 314 8.28 29.39 13.41
C PRO A 314 7.19 30.26 12.80
N LEU A 315 6.35 30.89 13.62
CA LEU A 315 5.29 31.78 13.14
C LEU A 315 5.80 32.94 12.26
N ALA A 316 7.03 33.41 12.51
CA ALA A 316 7.67 34.47 11.75
C ALA A 316 8.37 33.99 10.47
N ALA A 317 8.48 32.68 10.26
CA ALA A 317 9.12 32.13 9.07
C ALA A 317 8.30 32.39 7.81
N ARG A 318 8.98 32.75 6.74
CA ARG A 318 8.37 33.06 5.44
C ARG A 318 8.34 31.84 4.55
N LEU A 319 7.20 31.56 3.93
CA LEU A 319 7.09 30.53 2.90
C LEU A 319 7.94 30.95 1.68
N LEU A 320 8.87 30.09 1.29
CA LEU A 320 9.67 30.25 0.06
C LEU A 320 9.06 29.52 -1.10
N LEU A 321 8.62 28.28 -0.88
CA LEU A 321 8.18 27.36 -1.93
C LEU A 321 7.15 26.40 -1.37
N GLN A 322 6.10 26.15 -2.13
CA GLN A 322 5.22 25.01 -1.97
C GLN A 322 5.47 24.04 -3.13
N PHE A 323 6.02 22.87 -2.83
CA PHE A 323 6.31 21.84 -3.82
C PHE A 323 5.18 20.81 -3.79
N GLU A 324 4.58 20.54 -4.96
CA GLU A 324 3.57 19.51 -5.12
C GLU A 324 4.19 18.23 -5.69
N GLY A 325 3.98 17.10 -5.00
CA GLY A 325 4.36 15.78 -5.44
C GLY A 325 3.51 15.25 -6.60
N ILE A 326 3.65 13.97 -6.89
CA ILE A 326 2.84 13.29 -7.90
C ILE A 326 1.36 13.18 -7.44
N ASN A 327 0.47 12.86 -8.36
CA ASN A 327 -0.96 12.75 -8.03
C ASN A 327 -1.31 11.40 -7.37
N LEU A 328 -2.43 11.37 -6.67
CA LEU A 328 -2.90 10.17 -5.94
C LEU A 328 -3.15 8.97 -6.86
N ALA A 329 -3.59 9.17 -8.10
CA ALA A 329 -3.83 8.05 -9.02
C ALA A 329 -2.55 7.26 -9.30
N ASP A 330 -1.42 7.96 -9.52
CA ASP A 330 -0.11 7.35 -9.75
C ASP A 330 0.40 6.66 -8.48
N ASP A 331 0.19 7.28 -7.29
CA ASP A 331 0.55 6.67 -6.01
C ASP A 331 -0.25 5.40 -5.72
N VAL A 332 -1.56 5.42 -5.98
CA VAL A 332 -2.43 4.25 -5.83
C VAL A 332 -2.01 3.12 -6.76
N GLN A 333 -1.57 3.45 -7.98
CA GLN A 333 -1.02 2.45 -8.89
C GLN A 333 0.21 1.76 -8.27
N ASP A 334 1.15 2.51 -7.71
CA ASP A 334 2.34 1.94 -7.08
C ASP A 334 1.99 1.15 -5.79
N ILE A 335 1.07 1.67 -4.97
CA ILE A 335 0.59 0.95 -3.78
C ILE A 335 0.03 -0.42 -4.16
N ASN A 336 -0.80 -0.50 -5.19
CA ASN A 336 -1.45 -1.74 -5.58
C ASN A 336 -0.53 -2.67 -6.38
N LYS A 337 0.23 -2.15 -7.37
CA LYS A 337 1.15 -2.94 -8.21
C LYS A 337 2.29 -3.56 -7.40
N TYR A 338 2.92 -2.79 -6.52
CA TYR A 338 4.12 -3.23 -5.78
C TYR A 338 3.83 -3.57 -4.32
N SER A 339 2.59 -3.42 -3.90
CA SER A 339 2.17 -3.73 -2.51
C SER A 339 2.93 -2.92 -1.45
N ASN A 340 3.23 -1.65 -1.73
CA ASN A 340 4.02 -0.80 -0.86
C ASN A 340 3.27 -0.49 0.45
N ASN A 341 3.85 -0.90 1.59
CA ASN A 341 3.20 -0.77 2.89
C ASN A 341 3.24 0.67 3.41
N VAL A 342 4.41 1.31 3.33
CA VAL A 342 4.55 2.67 3.88
C VAL A 342 3.69 3.67 3.11
N MET A 343 3.59 3.55 1.78
CA MET A 343 2.69 4.39 0.98
C MET A 343 1.22 4.21 1.39
N ALA A 344 0.77 2.97 1.63
CA ALA A 344 -0.60 2.72 2.09
C ALA A 344 -0.87 3.30 3.48
N ARG A 345 0.10 3.21 4.41
CA ARG A 345 0.03 3.86 5.73
C ARG A 345 -0.01 5.37 5.63
N GLN A 346 0.82 5.97 4.74
CA GLN A 346 0.79 7.40 4.43
C GLN A 346 -0.59 7.82 3.93
N LEU A 347 -1.21 7.05 3.03
CA LEU A 347 -2.54 7.35 2.51
C LEU A 347 -3.61 7.32 3.60
N LEU A 348 -3.57 6.33 4.52
CA LEU A 348 -4.49 6.28 5.66
C LEU A 348 -4.34 7.54 6.55
N LEU A 349 -3.09 7.94 6.85
CA LEU A 349 -2.81 9.14 7.63
C LEU A 349 -3.16 10.42 6.89
N THR A 350 -3.03 10.43 5.57
CA THR A 350 -3.48 11.56 4.73
C THR A 350 -5.00 11.73 4.82
N LEU A 351 -5.76 10.63 4.80
CA LEU A 351 -7.22 10.68 5.02
C LEU A 351 -7.57 11.29 6.38
N ALA A 352 -6.84 10.90 7.44
CA ALA A 352 -7.00 11.48 8.77
C ALA A 352 -6.67 12.99 8.77
N LEU A 353 -5.53 13.36 8.18
CA LEU A 353 -5.06 14.75 8.13
C LEU A 353 -6.06 15.67 7.40
N GLU A 354 -6.51 15.25 6.23
CA GLU A 354 -7.40 16.06 5.38
C GLU A 354 -8.84 16.16 5.91
N LYS A 355 -9.32 15.15 6.64
CA LYS A 355 -10.70 15.14 7.13
C LYS A 355 -10.87 15.50 8.59
N MET A 356 -9.84 15.32 9.41
CA MET A 356 -9.91 15.53 10.87
C MET A 356 -8.84 16.51 11.38
N GLY A 357 -7.87 16.89 10.52
CA GLY A 357 -6.79 17.82 10.88
C GLY A 357 -5.61 17.16 11.57
N LYS A 358 -4.63 18.00 11.92
CA LYS A 358 -3.38 17.55 12.57
C LYS A 358 -3.48 17.57 14.10
N PRO A 359 -2.76 16.67 14.80
CA PRO A 359 -1.91 15.64 14.21
C PRO A 359 -2.74 14.43 13.75
N ALA A 360 -2.40 13.87 12.57
CA ALA A 360 -3.06 12.67 12.07
C ALA A 360 -2.66 11.44 12.89
N THR A 361 -3.63 10.55 13.13
CA THR A 361 -3.45 9.26 13.80
C THR A 361 -4.06 8.14 12.97
N THR A 362 -3.64 6.88 13.19
CA THR A 362 -4.27 5.73 12.53
C THR A 362 -5.74 5.57 12.93
N ALA A 363 -6.08 5.82 14.20
CA ALA A 363 -7.46 5.80 14.68
C ALA A 363 -8.37 6.80 13.94
N ASN A 364 -7.87 8.02 13.70
CA ASN A 364 -8.61 9.01 12.91
C ASN A 364 -8.78 8.55 11.44
N GLY A 365 -7.75 7.91 10.85
CA GLY A 365 -7.84 7.35 9.51
C GLY A 365 -8.86 6.22 9.41
N GLU A 366 -8.92 5.35 10.41
CA GLU A 366 -9.94 4.32 10.53
C GLU A 366 -11.36 4.91 10.58
N LEU A 367 -11.60 5.91 11.44
CA LEU A 367 -12.89 6.60 11.54
C LEU A 367 -13.34 7.22 10.21
N VAL A 368 -12.40 7.80 9.45
CA VAL A 368 -12.68 8.33 8.11
C VAL A 368 -13.12 7.22 7.16
N ILE A 369 -12.42 6.07 7.15
CA ILE A 369 -12.79 4.93 6.30
C ILE A 369 -14.15 4.35 6.72
N GLN A 370 -14.41 4.19 8.02
CA GLN A 370 -15.70 3.70 8.52
C GLN A 370 -16.86 4.63 8.11
N SER A 371 -16.65 5.94 8.22
CA SER A 371 -17.64 6.94 7.76
C SER A 371 -17.88 6.84 6.26
N TRP A 372 -16.82 6.65 5.46
CA TRP A 372 -16.92 6.47 4.02
C TRP A 372 -17.66 5.17 3.65
N LEU A 373 -17.38 4.06 4.32
CA LEU A 373 -18.12 2.79 4.14
C LEU A 373 -19.61 2.99 4.37
N LYS A 374 -19.98 3.59 5.50
CA LYS A 374 -21.38 3.88 5.84
C LYS A 374 -22.07 4.75 4.79
N LYS A 375 -21.38 5.80 4.31
CA LYS A 375 -21.88 6.69 3.23
C LYS A 375 -22.18 5.91 1.94
N ASN A 376 -21.41 4.87 1.64
CA ASN A 376 -21.58 4.02 0.47
C ASN A 376 -22.52 2.80 0.70
N GLY A 377 -23.20 2.74 1.85
CA GLY A 377 -24.12 1.64 2.19
C GLY A 377 -23.40 0.32 2.48
N LEU A 378 -22.14 0.38 2.89
CA LEU A 378 -21.32 -0.78 3.23
C LEU A 378 -21.24 -0.94 4.74
N GLU A 379 -21.88 -1.99 5.25
CA GLU A 379 -21.85 -2.35 6.67
C GLU A 379 -20.92 -3.54 6.87
N PHE A 380 -19.69 -3.29 7.29
CA PHE A 380 -18.66 -4.31 7.43
C PHE A 380 -18.46 -4.71 8.89
N SER A 381 -19.34 -5.59 9.38
CA SER A 381 -19.17 -6.18 10.71
C SER A 381 -17.89 -7.01 10.79
N GLY A 382 -17.14 -6.89 11.89
CA GLY A 382 -15.87 -7.59 12.07
C GLY A 382 -14.69 -7.02 11.27
N LEU A 383 -14.87 -5.86 10.61
CA LEU A 383 -13.75 -5.13 10.01
C LEU A 383 -12.89 -4.52 11.11
N VAL A 384 -11.59 -4.81 11.05
CA VAL A 384 -10.56 -4.18 11.88
C VAL A 384 -9.49 -3.60 10.98
N ILE A 385 -9.19 -2.31 11.15
CA ILE A 385 -8.15 -1.57 10.44
C ILE A 385 -7.15 -1.06 11.47
N GLU A 386 -5.87 -1.48 11.40
CA GLU A 386 -4.83 -0.92 12.26
C GLU A 386 -3.99 0.14 11.56
N ASN A 387 -3.59 -0.13 10.32
CA ASN A 387 -2.65 0.74 9.61
C ASN A 387 -2.97 0.91 8.11
N GLY A 388 -4.03 0.28 7.62
CA GLY A 388 -4.49 0.37 6.24
C GLY A 388 -3.60 -0.31 5.20
N SER A 389 -2.52 -0.98 5.61
CA SER A 389 -1.61 -1.66 4.69
C SER A 389 -1.76 -3.18 4.67
N GLY A 390 -2.43 -3.78 5.65
CA GLY A 390 -2.50 -5.22 5.83
C GLY A 390 -1.24 -5.83 6.44
N LEU A 391 -0.27 -5.03 6.84
CA LEU A 391 0.88 -5.50 7.60
C LEU A 391 0.55 -5.47 9.10
N SER A 392 -0.33 -6.37 9.50
CA SER A 392 -0.87 -6.50 10.84
C SER A 392 -1.32 -7.93 11.12
N ARG A 393 -1.26 -8.35 12.38
CA ARG A 393 -1.83 -9.62 12.83
C ARG A 393 -3.31 -9.53 13.19
N ASN A 394 -3.81 -8.31 13.41
CA ASN A 394 -5.15 -8.04 13.95
C ASN A 394 -6.13 -7.56 12.87
N GLU A 395 -5.65 -7.04 11.74
CA GLU A 395 -6.55 -6.59 10.67
C GLU A 395 -7.39 -7.75 10.14
N THR A 396 -8.70 -7.53 10.05
CA THR A 396 -9.67 -8.53 9.58
C THR A 396 -10.73 -7.92 8.68
N ILE A 397 -11.17 -8.70 7.70
CA ILE A 397 -12.33 -8.43 6.83
C ILE A 397 -12.82 -9.77 6.27
N SER A 398 -14.09 -9.89 5.89
CA SER A 398 -14.56 -11.10 5.22
C SER A 398 -14.35 -11.05 3.70
N ALA A 399 -14.26 -12.21 3.04
CA ALA A 399 -14.13 -12.29 1.58
C ALA A 399 -15.36 -11.70 0.87
N GLY A 400 -16.55 -11.89 1.44
CA GLY A 400 -17.78 -11.30 0.93
C GLY A 400 -17.77 -9.77 1.01
N GLN A 401 -17.32 -9.20 2.13
CA GLN A 401 -17.18 -7.74 2.30
C GLN A 401 -16.18 -7.15 1.31
N MET A 402 -15.05 -7.83 1.10
CA MET A 402 -14.06 -7.39 0.12
C MET A 402 -14.62 -7.42 -1.31
N ASN A 403 -15.43 -8.42 -1.65
CA ASN A 403 -16.12 -8.45 -2.96
C ASN A 403 -17.20 -7.37 -3.08
N GLN A 404 -17.94 -7.06 -2.00
CA GLN A 404 -18.86 -5.92 -1.98
C GLN A 404 -18.11 -4.60 -2.23
N LEU A 405 -16.92 -4.44 -1.64
CA LEU A 405 -16.03 -3.29 -1.90
C LEU A 405 -15.65 -3.21 -3.39
N LEU A 406 -15.23 -4.33 -3.99
CA LEU A 406 -14.87 -4.40 -5.42
C LEU A 406 -16.06 -4.09 -6.32
N PHE A 407 -17.23 -4.63 -6.00
CA PHE A 407 -18.47 -4.31 -6.73
C PHE A 407 -18.82 -2.81 -6.63
N THR A 408 -18.76 -2.26 -5.42
CA THR A 408 -19.00 -0.82 -5.19
C THR A 408 -18.02 0.03 -5.99
N ALA A 409 -16.74 -0.35 -6.04
CA ALA A 409 -15.72 0.36 -6.82
C ALA A 409 -16.13 0.51 -8.29
N ARG A 410 -16.73 -0.53 -8.92
CA ARG A 410 -17.19 -0.44 -10.32
C ARG A 410 -18.34 0.55 -10.52
N ASN A 411 -19.07 0.91 -9.46
CA ASN A 411 -20.18 1.85 -9.49
C ASN A 411 -19.77 3.28 -9.05
N LEU A 412 -18.50 3.51 -8.66
CA LEU A 412 -17.98 4.82 -8.29
C LEU A 412 -17.33 5.54 -9.49
N PRO A 413 -17.33 6.87 -9.54
CA PRO A 413 -16.65 7.64 -10.58
C PRO A 413 -15.16 7.32 -10.73
N VAL A 414 -14.50 6.92 -9.64
CA VAL A 414 -13.07 6.57 -9.59
C VAL A 414 -12.81 5.10 -9.94
N GLY A 415 -13.84 4.35 -10.29
CA GLY A 415 -13.79 2.89 -10.47
C GLY A 415 -12.78 2.43 -11.52
N ASP A 416 -12.66 3.14 -12.64
CA ASP A 416 -11.70 2.79 -13.68
C ASP A 416 -10.24 3.09 -13.28
N VAL A 417 -10.00 4.18 -12.55
CA VAL A 417 -8.68 4.49 -11.97
C VAL A 417 -8.28 3.37 -11.00
N PHE A 418 -9.18 2.99 -10.10
CA PHE A 418 -8.95 1.89 -9.16
C PHE A 418 -8.72 0.55 -9.87
N TYR A 419 -9.57 0.17 -10.83
CA TYR A 419 -9.44 -1.06 -11.61
C TYR A 419 -8.09 -1.16 -12.32
N ASN A 420 -7.66 -0.06 -12.96
CA ASN A 420 -6.40 0.01 -13.70
C ASN A 420 -5.15 0.02 -12.79
N SER A 421 -5.30 0.36 -11.52
CA SER A 421 -4.20 0.32 -10.55
C SER A 421 -3.77 -1.09 -10.14
N LEU A 422 -4.61 -2.12 -10.39
CA LEU A 422 -4.34 -3.48 -9.93
C LEU A 422 -3.24 -4.18 -10.76
N PRO A 423 -2.45 -5.09 -10.14
CA PRO A 423 -1.49 -5.93 -10.84
C PRO A 423 -2.15 -6.83 -11.89
N ILE A 424 -1.56 -6.93 -13.06
CA ILE A 424 -2.06 -7.77 -14.17
C ILE A 424 -1.25 -9.07 -14.22
N ALA A 425 -1.93 -10.20 -14.16
CA ALA A 425 -1.31 -11.52 -14.24
C ALA A 425 -0.53 -11.68 -15.56
N GLY A 426 0.69 -12.22 -15.46
CA GLY A 426 1.59 -12.42 -16.61
C GLY A 426 2.19 -11.13 -17.18
N THR A 427 1.95 -9.94 -16.55
CA THR A 427 2.36 -8.65 -17.12
C THR A 427 3.16 -7.81 -16.14
N ASP A 428 2.59 -7.47 -14.97
CA ASP A 428 3.21 -6.49 -14.07
C ASP A 428 2.98 -6.77 -12.57
N GLY A 429 3.61 -5.94 -11.76
CA GLY A 429 3.47 -5.92 -10.31
C GLY A 429 3.74 -7.28 -9.67
N THR A 430 3.02 -7.58 -8.59
CA THR A 430 3.15 -8.86 -7.86
C THR A 430 2.59 -10.06 -8.61
N MET A 431 1.89 -9.84 -9.73
CA MET A 431 1.32 -10.88 -10.57
C MET A 431 2.12 -11.16 -11.85
N ARG A 432 3.24 -10.48 -12.08
CA ARG A 432 4.05 -10.55 -13.32
C ARG A 432 4.35 -11.98 -13.79
N ASN A 433 4.69 -12.87 -12.87
CA ASN A 433 5.12 -14.24 -13.18
C ASN A 433 4.04 -15.28 -12.87
N ARG A 434 2.77 -14.85 -12.65
CA ARG A 434 1.66 -15.75 -12.31
C ARG A 434 0.77 -16.01 -13.51
N LEU A 435 0.14 -17.19 -13.56
CA LEU A 435 -0.81 -17.64 -14.58
C LEU A 435 -0.26 -17.66 -16.02
N MET A 436 1.06 -17.65 -16.21
CA MET A 436 1.70 -17.61 -17.53
C MET A 436 1.26 -18.76 -18.44
N THR A 437 1.20 -19.98 -17.91
CA THR A 437 0.78 -21.18 -18.67
C THR A 437 -0.70 -21.14 -19.02
N GLN A 438 -1.54 -20.69 -18.08
CA GLN A 438 -2.98 -20.56 -18.28
C GLN A 438 -3.31 -19.51 -19.33
N LEU A 439 -2.68 -18.34 -19.25
CA LEU A 439 -2.90 -17.24 -20.19
C LEU A 439 -2.42 -17.55 -21.62
N ARG A 440 -1.37 -18.38 -21.78
CA ARG A 440 -0.89 -18.81 -23.09
C ARG A 440 -1.95 -19.54 -23.92
N LYS A 441 -2.91 -20.24 -23.28
CA LYS A 441 -3.99 -20.94 -23.96
C LYS A 441 -4.91 -19.99 -24.73
N PHE A 442 -4.96 -18.72 -24.37
CA PHE A 442 -5.88 -17.72 -24.93
C PHE A 442 -5.21 -16.77 -25.93
N LEU A 443 -3.95 -17.01 -26.31
CA LEU A 443 -3.22 -16.11 -27.22
C LEU A 443 -3.89 -15.98 -28.60
N HIS A 444 -4.67 -17.00 -29.01
CA HIS A 444 -5.42 -17.02 -30.28
C HIS A 444 -6.70 -16.18 -30.25
N LEU A 445 -7.19 -15.77 -29.07
CA LEU A 445 -8.41 -14.99 -28.94
C LEU A 445 -8.16 -13.51 -29.28
N LYS A 446 -9.12 -12.87 -29.99
CA LYS A 446 -9.09 -11.44 -30.27
C LYS A 446 -9.19 -10.61 -28.99
N LYS A 447 -10.11 -10.96 -28.09
CA LYS A 447 -10.24 -10.38 -26.75
C LYS A 447 -9.68 -11.38 -25.75
N LYS A 448 -8.55 -11.05 -25.17
CA LYS A 448 -7.85 -11.93 -24.23
C LYS A 448 -8.46 -11.81 -22.84
N PRO A 449 -8.66 -12.92 -22.14
CA PRO A 449 -9.01 -12.90 -20.74
C PRO A 449 -7.86 -12.31 -19.91
N GLU A 450 -8.20 -11.69 -18.77
CA GLU A 450 -7.26 -10.97 -17.93
C GLU A 450 -7.60 -11.16 -16.45
N ALA A 451 -6.59 -11.26 -15.60
CA ALA A 451 -6.76 -11.23 -14.14
C ALA A 451 -6.00 -10.03 -13.56
N ARG A 452 -6.73 -9.13 -12.92
CA ARG A 452 -6.21 -7.94 -12.21
C ARG A 452 -6.34 -8.16 -10.72
N ILE A 453 -5.26 -8.59 -10.08
CA ILE A 453 -5.30 -9.17 -8.74
C ILE A 453 -4.30 -8.51 -7.81
N LYS A 454 -4.79 -7.97 -6.70
CA LYS A 454 -3.98 -7.62 -5.55
C LYS A 454 -3.69 -8.87 -4.74
N THR A 455 -2.43 -9.09 -4.41
CA THR A 455 -1.97 -10.18 -3.55
C THR A 455 -1.74 -9.71 -2.11
N GLY A 456 -1.88 -10.64 -1.16
CA GLY A 456 -1.53 -10.46 0.25
C GLY A 456 -0.71 -11.65 0.77
N SER A 457 0.27 -11.37 1.62
CA SER A 457 1.12 -12.41 2.24
C SER A 457 1.62 -11.98 3.61
N LEU A 458 1.43 -12.84 4.60
CA LEU A 458 2.16 -12.87 5.86
C LEU A 458 2.76 -14.27 6.04
N ALA A 459 3.41 -14.56 7.14
CA ALA A 459 3.99 -15.87 7.38
C ALA A 459 2.96 -17.00 7.22
N ASP A 460 1.77 -16.79 7.79
CA ASP A 460 0.66 -17.72 7.89
C ASP A 460 -0.58 -17.28 7.09
N VAL A 461 -0.45 -16.29 6.20
CA VAL A 461 -1.54 -15.77 5.38
C VAL A 461 -1.14 -15.73 3.91
N ARG A 462 -2.05 -16.20 3.04
CA ARG A 462 -2.07 -15.89 1.61
C ARG A 462 -3.44 -15.34 1.24
N ALA A 463 -3.45 -14.28 0.45
CA ALA A 463 -4.67 -13.62 0.04
C ALA A 463 -4.58 -13.16 -1.42
N ILE A 464 -5.70 -13.19 -2.10
CA ILE A 464 -5.92 -12.55 -3.39
C ILE A 464 -7.27 -11.83 -3.37
N SER A 465 -7.34 -10.68 -4.06
CA SER A 465 -8.60 -9.97 -4.28
C SER A 465 -8.48 -9.08 -5.52
N GLY A 466 -9.53 -9.03 -6.34
CA GLY A 466 -9.52 -8.24 -7.57
C GLY A 466 -10.54 -8.71 -8.59
N TYR A 467 -10.21 -8.57 -9.88
CA TYR A 467 -11.11 -8.84 -10.97
C TYR A 467 -10.53 -9.84 -11.96
N VAL A 468 -11.41 -10.68 -12.52
CA VAL A 468 -11.09 -11.58 -13.63
C VAL A 468 -12.06 -11.31 -14.79
N LEU A 469 -11.53 -10.95 -15.95
CA LEU A 469 -12.23 -10.94 -17.21
C LEU A 469 -12.02 -12.30 -17.87
N SER A 470 -13.10 -13.06 -18.06
CA SER A 470 -13.05 -14.41 -18.62
C SER A 470 -12.94 -14.43 -20.15
N LYS A 471 -12.76 -15.63 -20.72
CA LYS A 471 -12.68 -15.82 -22.18
C LYS A 471 -13.96 -15.44 -22.93
N SER A 472 -15.13 -15.55 -22.29
CA SER A 472 -16.42 -15.12 -22.86
C SER A 472 -16.69 -13.62 -22.67
N GLY A 473 -15.83 -12.91 -21.89
CA GLY A 473 -15.99 -11.50 -21.56
C GLY A 473 -16.80 -11.21 -20.31
N LYS A 474 -17.12 -12.21 -19.50
CA LYS A 474 -17.72 -12.03 -18.18
C LYS A 474 -16.71 -11.42 -17.23
N LEU A 475 -17.15 -10.47 -16.41
CA LEU A 475 -16.31 -9.84 -15.37
C LEU A 475 -16.67 -10.41 -14.01
N TYR A 476 -15.70 -10.95 -13.32
CA TYR A 476 -15.85 -11.44 -11.94
C TYR A 476 -15.07 -10.58 -10.95
N ALA A 477 -15.68 -10.26 -9.79
CA ALA A 477 -14.95 -9.91 -8.58
C ALA A 477 -14.62 -11.20 -7.84
N VAL A 478 -13.39 -11.36 -7.39
CA VAL A 478 -12.92 -12.54 -6.67
C VAL A 478 -12.08 -12.15 -5.47
N THR A 479 -12.38 -12.77 -4.33
CA THR A 479 -11.57 -12.68 -3.11
C THR A 479 -11.37 -14.07 -2.52
N SER A 480 -10.14 -14.38 -2.14
CA SER A 480 -9.81 -15.62 -1.43
C SER A 480 -8.74 -15.36 -0.36
N PHE A 481 -9.03 -15.82 0.86
CA PHE A 481 -8.13 -15.79 2.01
C PHE A 481 -7.80 -17.19 2.48
N ILE A 482 -6.53 -17.45 2.78
CA ILE A 482 -6.02 -18.66 3.40
C ILE A 482 -5.24 -18.23 4.64
N ASN A 483 -5.74 -18.54 5.85
CA ASN A 483 -5.08 -18.27 7.12
C ASN A 483 -4.72 -19.60 7.78
N HIS A 484 -3.46 -20.04 7.60
CA HIS A 484 -2.97 -21.33 8.07
C HIS A 484 -1.43 -21.36 8.09
N PRO A 485 -0.77 -22.10 8.98
CA PRO A 485 0.70 -22.23 8.95
C PRO A 485 1.27 -22.69 7.60
N ASN A 486 0.54 -23.50 6.84
CA ASN A 486 0.89 -23.92 5.48
C ASN A 486 0.42 -22.94 4.37
N ALA A 487 -0.10 -21.74 4.71
CA ALA A 487 -0.64 -20.80 3.71
C ALA A 487 0.39 -20.45 2.62
N TRP A 488 1.69 -20.47 2.92
CA TRP A 488 2.75 -20.23 1.94
C TRP A 488 2.73 -21.20 0.75
N LYS A 489 2.13 -22.38 0.89
CA LYS A 489 1.89 -23.37 -0.18
C LYS A 489 0.58 -23.11 -0.95
N GLY A 490 -0.26 -22.17 -0.46
CA GLY A 490 -1.61 -21.91 -1.00
C GLY A 490 -1.64 -21.16 -2.33
N LEU A 491 -0.50 -20.78 -2.89
CA LEU A 491 -0.42 -20.09 -4.19
C LEU A 491 -1.09 -20.85 -5.32
N GLU A 492 -0.88 -22.18 -5.35
CA GLU A 492 -1.47 -23.05 -6.37
C GLU A 492 -3.00 -23.06 -6.30
N ALA A 493 -3.58 -23.12 -5.11
CA ALA A 493 -5.03 -23.08 -4.93
C ALA A 493 -5.64 -21.76 -5.45
N HIS A 494 -4.97 -20.65 -5.21
CA HIS A 494 -5.36 -19.34 -5.77
C HIS A 494 -5.25 -19.32 -7.30
N ASP A 495 -4.16 -19.87 -7.88
CA ASP A 495 -4.00 -19.92 -9.33
C ASP A 495 -5.04 -20.83 -10.00
N GLN A 496 -5.43 -21.95 -9.35
CA GLN A 496 -6.51 -22.80 -9.83
C GLN A 496 -7.88 -22.09 -9.80
N LEU A 497 -8.15 -21.30 -8.76
CA LEU A 497 -9.37 -20.48 -8.67
C LEU A 497 -9.43 -19.45 -9.82
N LEU A 498 -8.32 -18.72 -10.03
CA LEU A 498 -8.24 -17.73 -11.10
C LEU A 498 -8.31 -18.39 -12.50
N ALA A 499 -7.66 -19.52 -12.70
CA ALA A 499 -7.73 -20.29 -13.95
C ALA A 499 -9.16 -20.76 -14.26
N TRP A 500 -9.89 -21.21 -13.25
CA TRP A 500 -11.30 -21.58 -13.37
C TRP A 500 -12.16 -20.40 -13.84
N LEU A 501 -11.95 -19.20 -13.29
CA LEU A 501 -12.67 -17.99 -13.68
C LEU A 501 -12.29 -17.50 -15.10
N LEU A 502 -11.01 -17.62 -15.49
CA LEU A 502 -10.58 -17.30 -16.86
C LEU A 502 -11.29 -18.15 -17.90
N GLU A 503 -11.67 -19.40 -17.56
CA GLU A 503 -12.42 -20.35 -18.40
C GLU A 503 -13.95 -20.26 -18.24
N ASP A 504 -14.49 -19.14 -17.69
CA ASP A 504 -15.89 -18.85 -17.39
C ASP A 504 -16.46 -19.52 -16.13
N GLY A 505 -15.66 -20.26 -15.37
CA GLY A 505 -16.17 -21.09 -14.27
C GLY A 505 -17.08 -22.22 -14.78
N PRO A 506 -17.52 -23.19 -13.98
CA PRO A 506 -18.56 -24.11 -14.37
C PRO A 506 -19.94 -23.43 -14.33
N GLU A 507 -20.78 -23.70 -15.30
CA GLU A 507 -22.20 -23.40 -15.19
C GLU A 507 -22.77 -24.08 -13.94
N PRO A 508 -23.59 -23.39 -13.14
CA PRO A 508 -24.28 -24.06 -12.05
C PRO A 508 -25.04 -25.24 -12.63
N LYS A 509 -24.71 -26.46 -12.21
CA LYS A 509 -25.55 -27.60 -12.53
C LYS A 509 -26.92 -27.32 -11.91
N HIS A 510 -27.91 -27.04 -12.73
CA HIS A 510 -29.27 -26.94 -12.26
C HIS A 510 -29.57 -28.23 -11.49
N ALA A 511 -29.85 -28.12 -10.20
CA ALA A 511 -30.39 -29.25 -9.45
C ALA A 511 -31.69 -29.64 -10.14
N ARG A 512 -31.68 -30.80 -10.77
CA ARG A 512 -32.90 -31.45 -11.31
C ARG A 512 -33.76 -31.93 -10.15
#